data_7aa894a09dfa4ca2b78c1adde957d3a2
#
_entry.id   7aa894a09dfa4ca2b78c1adde957d3a2
#
_cell.length_a   1.000
_cell.length_b   1.000
_cell.length_c   1.000
_cell.angle_alpha   90.00
_cell.angle_beta   90.00
_cell.angle_gamma   90.00
#
_symmetry.space_group_name_H-M   'P 1'
#
loop_
_entity.id
_entity.type
_entity.pdbx_description
1 polymer ?
#
loop_
_entity_poly.entity_id
_entity_poly.type
_entity_poly.pdbx_seq_one_letter_code
_entity_poly.pdbx_strand_id
1 'polypeptide(L)'
;MPIEPAREVAPGIFLIDTGYLRPGLAACYLIRGRDSAAFVETGHVHAVPRQLAALQQLGIAPEAVSHVIVTHVHLDHAGGAGALMRALPRATLVAHPRGARHLIDPTKLWAGTVLVYGEAATRALYGEPIPVPAERVVEAPDGYSLDLGARPLRFLDAPGHARHHFVVLDDATRGVFSGDSFGLSYRETDGGPNGPFFFISTTPVQFDPAALHATLDRILAERPERVYLVHFGLVEGNLAAHAAALHRGIDDHVRAARAAPSGPGRHEAIKAGLKARLLAGLAEHGVPLPAARALEVFENDLELNAQGLGVWLDAAGR
;
A
#
# COMPACT_ATOMS: atom_id res chain seq x y z
N MET A 1 -17.22 -2.74 13.29
CA MET A 1 -16.16 -2.62 14.30
C MET A 1 -16.10 -1.17 14.76
N PRO A 2 -15.75 -0.87 16.01
CA PRO A 2 -15.59 0.51 16.47
C PRO A 2 -14.52 1.22 15.63
N ILE A 3 -14.71 2.53 15.42
CA ILE A 3 -13.72 3.38 14.73
C ILE A 3 -12.63 3.69 15.74
N GLU A 4 -11.41 3.23 15.45
CA GLU A 4 -10.25 3.59 16.25
C GLU A 4 -9.83 5.05 15.97
N PRO A 5 -9.38 5.79 16.99
CA PRO A 5 -8.96 7.15 16.80
C PRO A 5 -7.72 7.26 15.93
N ALA A 6 -7.61 8.34 15.16
CA ALA A 6 -6.40 8.67 14.44
C ALA A 6 -5.25 8.91 15.45
N ARG A 7 -4.08 8.31 15.16
CA ARG A 7 -2.91 8.36 16.04
C ARG A 7 -1.78 9.15 15.37
N GLU A 8 -1.25 10.17 16.02
CA GLU A 8 -0.06 10.85 15.55
C GLU A 8 1.15 9.91 15.63
N VAL A 9 1.83 9.69 14.50
CA VAL A 9 2.97 8.78 14.39
C VAL A 9 4.28 9.51 14.09
N ALA A 10 4.18 10.74 13.58
CA ALA A 10 5.30 11.67 13.41
C ALA A 10 4.71 13.10 13.41
N PRO A 11 5.51 14.16 13.56
CA PRO A 11 5.01 15.52 13.62
C PRO A 11 4.06 15.87 12.47
N GLY A 12 2.76 16.04 12.79
CA GLY A 12 1.70 16.34 11.83
C GLY A 12 1.31 15.18 10.90
N ILE A 13 1.74 13.95 11.16
CA ILE A 13 1.34 12.73 10.43
C ILE A 13 0.48 11.87 11.34
N PHE A 14 -0.76 11.63 10.92
CA PHE A 14 -1.72 10.82 11.67
C PHE A 14 -2.05 9.55 10.89
N LEU A 15 -1.86 8.40 11.54
CA LEU A 15 -2.24 7.09 11.01
C LEU A 15 -3.71 6.83 11.35
N ILE A 16 -4.45 6.34 10.36
CA ILE A 16 -5.84 5.95 10.44
C ILE A 16 -5.96 4.51 9.94
N ASP A 17 -6.38 3.60 10.80
CA ASP A 17 -6.65 2.22 10.39
C ASP A 17 -7.89 2.18 9.50
N THR A 18 -7.79 1.64 8.31
CA THR A 18 -8.90 1.54 7.35
C THR A 18 -9.95 0.50 7.74
N GLY A 19 -9.59 -0.45 8.61
CA GLY A 19 -10.42 -1.59 8.97
C GLY A 19 -10.59 -2.61 7.84
N TYR A 20 -9.71 -2.59 6.83
CA TYR A 20 -9.73 -3.55 5.73
C TYR A 20 -9.44 -4.95 6.25
N LEU A 21 -10.34 -5.91 5.96
CA LEU A 21 -10.32 -7.31 6.42
C LEU A 21 -10.25 -7.45 7.95
N ARG A 22 -9.32 -6.81 8.60
CA ARG A 22 -9.09 -6.81 10.05
C ARG A 22 -8.36 -5.53 10.50
N PRO A 23 -8.42 -5.16 11.79
CA PRO A 23 -7.58 -4.10 12.33
C PRO A 23 -6.09 -4.41 12.11
N GLY A 24 -5.29 -3.37 11.87
CA GLY A 24 -3.84 -3.49 11.70
C GLY A 24 -3.40 -4.12 10.36
N LEU A 25 -4.28 -4.19 9.34
CA LEU A 25 -3.90 -4.71 8.04
C LEU A 25 -3.57 -3.59 7.04
N ALA A 26 -4.41 -2.56 6.95
CA ALA A 26 -4.16 -1.43 6.06
C ALA A 26 -4.45 -0.09 6.72
N ALA A 27 -3.61 0.89 6.50
CA ALA A 27 -3.69 2.24 7.02
C ALA A 27 -3.77 3.27 5.88
N CYS A 28 -4.38 4.40 6.15
CA CYS A 28 -4.19 5.64 5.44
C CYS A 28 -3.63 6.70 6.39
N TYR A 29 -3.16 7.80 5.84
CA TYR A 29 -2.53 8.85 6.63
C TYR A 29 -3.18 10.20 6.37
N LEU A 30 -3.22 11.02 7.41
CA LEU A 30 -3.54 12.43 7.29
C LEU A 30 -2.27 13.24 7.58
N ILE A 31 -1.89 14.11 6.65
CA ILE A 31 -0.79 15.06 6.79
C ILE A 31 -1.40 16.41 7.14
N ARG A 32 -0.96 17.00 8.25
CA ARG A 32 -1.31 18.36 8.63
C ARG A 32 -0.22 19.33 8.15
N GLY A 33 -0.56 20.23 7.23
CA GLY A 33 0.22 21.40 6.88
C GLY A 33 -0.07 22.57 7.81
N ARG A 34 0.38 23.77 7.44
CA ARG A 34 0.12 24.99 8.23
C ARG A 34 -1.36 25.35 8.21
N ASP A 35 -1.95 25.51 7.03
CA ASP A 35 -3.31 26.00 6.83
C ASP A 35 -4.14 25.01 5.99
N SER A 36 -3.61 23.84 5.71
CA SER A 36 -4.24 22.81 4.91
C SER A 36 -3.89 21.41 5.41
N ALA A 37 -4.61 20.41 4.93
CA ALA A 37 -4.32 19.00 5.17
C ALA A 37 -4.40 18.19 3.87
N ALA A 38 -3.77 17.02 3.87
CA ALA A 38 -3.89 16.06 2.81
C ALA A 38 -4.06 14.65 3.36
N PHE A 39 -4.87 13.83 2.69
CA PHE A 39 -4.84 12.39 2.90
C PHE A 39 -3.81 11.73 1.98
N VAL A 40 -3.10 10.74 2.49
CA VAL A 40 -2.34 9.78 1.71
C VAL A 40 -3.00 8.43 1.88
N GLU A 41 -3.45 7.85 0.80
CA GLU A 41 -4.37 6.74 0.65
C GLU A 41 -5.80 7.03 1.12
N THR A 42 -6.73 6.27 0.57
CA THR A 42 -8.15 6.37 0.93
C THR A 42 -8.70 5.07 1.51
N GLY A 43 -7.94 3.99 1.38
CA GLY A 43 -8.48 2.67 1.63
C GLY A 43 -9.62 2.34 0.66
N HIS A 44 -10.48 1.46 1.08
CA HIS A 44 -11.71 1.07 0.39
C HIS A 44 -12.87 2.02 0.73
N VAL A 45 -14.02 1.90 0.03
CA VAL A 45 -15.19 2.78 0.25
C VAL A 45 -15.64 2.79 1.71
N HIS A 46 -15.62 1.62 2.39
CA HIS A 46 -16.04 1.50 3.78
C HIS A 46 -15.05 2.13 4.80
N ALA A 47 -13.85 2.55 4.37
CA ALA A 47 -12.89 3.26 5.21
C ALA A 47 -13.21 4.75 5.36
N VAL A 48 -13.95 5.34 4.42
CA VAL A 48 -14.22 6.79 4.39
C VAL A 48 -14.81 7.34 5.70
N PRO A 49 -15.77 6.68 6.37
CA PRO A 49 -16.26 7.16 7.67
C PRO A 49 -15.16 7.29 8.74
N ARG A 50 -14.10 6.45 8.69
CA ARG A 50 -12.97 6.52 9.63
C ARG A 50 -12.11 7.75 9.37
N GLN A 51 -11.91 8.12 8.11
CA GLN A 51 -11.18 9.30 7.69
C GLN A 51 -11.92 10.58 8.09
N LEU A 52 -13.25 10.61 7.91
CA LEU A 52 -14.08 11.75 8.35
C LEU A 52 -14.12 11.88 9.87
N ALA A 53 -14.18 10.75 10.60
CA ALA A 53 -14.08 10.75 12.06
C ALA A 53 -12.70 11.27 12.53
N ALA A 54 -11.61 10.96 11.81
CA ALA A 54 -10.29 11.50 12.11
C ALA A 54 -10.24 13.03 11.93
N LEU A 55 -10.84 13.58 10.89
CA LEU A 55 -10.96 15.04 10.72
C LEU A 55 -11.70 15.67 11.89
N GLN A 56 -12.83 15.10 12.30
CA GLN A 56 -13.60 15.56 13.43
C GLN A 56 -12.79 15.51 14.74
N GLN A 57 -12.11 14.39 15.01
CA GLN A 57 -11.24 14.23 16.18
C GLN A 57 -10.15 15.29 16.25
N LEU A 58 -9.56 15.65 15.10
CA LEU A 58 -8.43 16.55 14.99
C LEU A 58 -8.86 18.03 14.84
N GLY A 59 -10.17 18.31 14.80
CA GLY A 59 -10.71 19.66 14.60
C GLY A 59 -10.38 20.24 13.23
N ILE A 60 -10.24 19.40 12.21
CA ILE A 60 -9.95 19.81 10.83
C ILE A 60 -11.25 19.84 10.04
N ALA A 61 -11.61 21.01 9.51
CA ALA A 61 -12.78 21.13 8.66
C ALA A 61 -12.55 20.42 7.31
N PRO A 62 -13.55 19.74 6.72
CA PRO A 62 -13.42 19.12 5.39
C PRO A 62 -12.90 20.08 4.32
N GLU A 63 -13.24 21.37 4.40
CA GLU A 63 -12.80 22.41 3.48
C GLU A 63 -11.30 22.75 3.60
N ALA A 64 -10.67 22.40 4.73
CA ALA A 64 -9.24 22.57 4.94
C ALA A 64 -8.41 21.44 4.30
N VAL A 65 -9.03 20.34 3.91
CA VAL A 65 -8.34 19.28 3.17
C VAL A 65 -8.22 19.71 1.71
N SER A 66 -6.98 19.95 1.28
CA SER A 66 -6.68 20.45 -0.05
C SER A 66 -6.37 19.33 -1.06
N HIS A 67 -5.87 18.19 -0.58
CA HIS A 67 -5.46 17.10 -1.45
C HIS A 67 -5.83 15.71 -0.87
N VAL A 68 -6.12 14.80 -1.77
CA VAL A 68 -6.17 13.37 -1.54
C VAL A 68 -5.13 12.74 -2.47
N ILE A 69 -4.20 12.00 -1.94
CA ILE A 69 -3.08 11.41 -2.67
C ILE A 69 -3.24 9.90 -2.62
N VAL A 70 -3.16 9.22 -3.76
CA VAL A 70 -3.18 7.75 -3.79
C VAL A 70 -1.91 7.26 -4.48
N THR A 71 -1.14 6.41 -3.79
CA THR A 71 0.14 5.93 -4.31
C THR A 71 -0.04 5.09 -5.57
N HIS A 72 -1.13 4.33 -5.63
CA HIS A 72 -1.55 3.55 -6.78
C HIS A 72 -3.06 3.23 -6.71
N VAL A 73 -3.60 2.51 -7.71
CA VAL A 73 -5.07 2.40 -7.86
C VAL A 73 -5.68 1.10 -7.34
N HIS A 74 -4.94 0.23 -6.62
CA HIS A 74 -5.58 -0.93 -6.00
C HIS A 74 -6.66 -0.49 -5.02
N LEU A 75 -7.74 -1.30 -4.88
CA LEU A 75 -8.96 -0.85 -4.20
C LEU A 75 -8.83 -0.70 -2.68
N ASP A 76 -7.87 -1.32 -2.07
CA ASP A 76 -7.50 -1.14 -0.66
C ASP A 76 -6.67 0.13 -0.40
N HIS A 77 -6.19 0.79 -1.45
CA HIS A 77 -5.52 2.10 -1.43
C HIS A 77 -6.40 3.23 -1.96
N ALA A 78 -7.05 3.03 -3.09
CA ALA A 78 -7.74 4.08 -3.83
C ALA A 78 -9.24 3.85 -4.00
N GLY A 79 -9.78 2.73 -3.50
CA GLY A 79 -11.21 2.40 -3.66
C GLY A 79 -12.15 3.42 -3.04
N GLY A 80 -11.74 4.06 -1.95
CA GLY A 80 -12.49 5.12 -1.27
C GLY A 80 -12.38 6.51 -1.91
N ALA A 81 -11.52 6.71 -2.91
CA ALA A 81 -11.18 8.03 -3.45
C ALA A 81 -12.41 8.87 -3.83
N GLY A 82 -13.31 8.34 -4.65
CA GLY A 82 -14.49 9.09 -5.08
C GLY A 82 -15.45 9.40 -3.94
N ALA A 83 -15.62 8.46 -2.99
CA ALA A 83 -16.47 8.69 -1.82
C ALA A 83 -15.88 9.76 -0.89
N LEU A 84 -14.56 9.72 -0.65
CA LEU A 84 -13.85 10.71 0.14
C LEU A 84 -13.88 12.09 -0.53
N MET A 85 -13.61 12.16 -1.83
CA MET A 85 -13.64 13.40 -2.62
C MET A 85 -15.03 14.07 -2.63
N ARG A 86 -16.13 13.33 -2.51
CA ARG A 86 -17.47 13.89 -2.35
C ARG A 86 -17.63 14.61 -1.01
N ALA A 87 -16.98 14.13 0.04
CA ALA A 87 -17.02 14.73 1.38
C ALA A 87 -16.03 15.89 1.55
N LEU A 88 -15.07 16.05 0.63
CA LEU A 88 -13.99 17.05 0.69
C LEU A 88 -14.13 18.03 -0.48
N PRO A 89 -14.93 19.12 -0.32
CA PRO A 89 -15.36 19.96 -1.45
C PRO A 89 -14.23 20.73 -2.14
N ARG A 90 -13.12 20.98 -1.44
CA ARG A 90 -11.96 21.73 -1.94
C ARG A 90 -10.79 20.84 -2.36
N ALA A 91 -10.84 19.55 -2.07
CA ALA A 91 -9.73 18.67 -2.34
C ALA A 91 -9.54 18.38 -3.83
N THR A 92 -8.29 18.25 -4.23
CA THR A 92 -7.85 17.72 -5.53
C THR A 92 -7.28 16.33 -5.32
N LEU A 93 -7.64 15.37 -6.17
CA LEU A 93 -7.07 14.03 -6.15
C LEU A 93 -5.75 14.03 -6.92
N VAL A 94 -4.67 13.58 -6.28
CA VAL A 94 -3.34 13.43 -6.89
C VAL A 94 -3.09 11.95 -7.14
N ALA A 95 -2.85 11.60 -8.39
CA ALA A 95 -2.65 10.22 -8.81
C ALA A 95 -1.51 10.10 -9.83
N HIS A 96 -0.93 8.90 -9.93
CA HIS A 96 0.03 8.60 -10.97
C HIS A 96 -0.61 8.73 -12.36
N PRO A 97 0.07 9.28 -13.41
CA PRO A 97 -0.52 9.50 -14.74
C PRO A 97 -1.12 8.23 -15.36
N ARG A 98 -0.49 7.07 -15.15
CA ARG A 98 -1.03 5.78 -15.64
C ARG A 98 -2.24 5.30 -14.83
N GLY A 99 -2.43 5.80 -13.61
CA GLY A 99 -3.51 5.41 -12.70
C GLY A 99 -4.73 6.32 -12.78
N ALA A 100 -4.56 7.61 -13.03
CA ALA A 100 -5.58 8.65 -12.97
C ALA A 100 -6.88 8.28 -13.72
N ARG A 101 -6.77 7.75 -14.93
CA ARG A 101 -7.92 7.31 -15.74
C ARG A 101 -8.82 6.28 -15.02
N HIS A 102 -8.25 5.44 -14.15
CA HIS A 102 -8.98 4.41 -13.41
C HIS A 102 -9.73 4.96 -12.20
N LEU A 103 -9.43 6.18 -11.79
CA LEU A 103 -10.15 6.90 -10.73
C LEU A 103 -11.23 7.80 -11.31
N ILE A 104 -11.01 8.30 -12.54
CA ILE A 104 -12.01 9.04 -13.33
C ILE A 104 -13.10 8.08 -13.83
N ASP A 105 -12.70 6.92 -14.36
CA ASP A 105 -13.60 5.83 -14.76
C ASP A 105 -13.13 4.51 -14.14
N PRO A 106 -13.69 4.09 -12.99
CA PRO A 106 -13.28 2.87 -12.29
C PRO A 106 -13.83 1.58 -12.89
N THR A 107 -14.59 1.62 -13.97
CA THR A 107 -15.29 0.45 -14.54
C THR A 107 -14.34 -0.71 -14.83
N LYS A 108 -13.18 -0.44 -15.46
CA LYS A 108 -12.20 -1.48 -15.79
C LYS A 108 -11.48 -2.01 -14.55
N LEU A 109 -11.19 -1.13 -13.60
CA LEU A 109 -10.56 -1.51 -12.33
C LEU A 109 -11.51 -2.42 -11.53
N TRP A 110 -12.78 -2.03 -11.42
CA TRP A 110 -13.80 -2.84 -10.78
C TRP A 110 -13.95 -4.22 -11.43
N ALA A 111 -14.11 -4.26 -12.76
CA ALA A 111 -14.23 -5.51 -13.50
C ALA A 111 -13.02 -6.43 -13.29
N GLY A 112 -11.80 -5.87 -13.29
CA GLY A 112 -10.58 -6.61 -13.01
C GLY A 112 -10.55 -7.22 -11.60
N THR A 113 -10.99 -6.47 -10.59
CA THR A 113 -11.06 -6.96 -9.21
C THR A 113 -12.14 -8.03 -9.05
N VAL A 114 -13.30 -7.87 -9.72
CA VAL A 114 -14.38 -8.88 -9.73
C VAL A 114 -13.89 -10.20 -10.33
N LEU A 115 -13.02 -10.19 -11.32
CA LEU A 115 -12.42 -11.42 -11.87
C LEU A 115 -11.56 -12.16 -10.86
N VAL A 116 -10.95 -11.46 -9.90
CA VAL A 116 -10.10 -12.06 -8.85
C VAL A 116 -10.94 -12.63 -7.70
N TYR A 117 -11.91 -11.87 -7.21
CA TYR A 117 -12.64 -12.20 -5.96
C TYR A 117 -14.09 -12.64 -6.19
N GLY A 118 -14.66 -12.45 -7.38
CA GLY A 118 -16.10 -12.54 -7.62
C GLY A 118 -16.84 -11.29 -7.16
N GLU A 119 -18.02 -11.01 -7.78
CA GLU A 119 -18.72 -9.72 -7.59
C GLU A 119 -19.18 -9.51 -6.13
N ALA A 120 -19.79 -10.53 -5.52
CA ALA A 120 -20.31 -10.42 -4.15
C ALA A 120 -19.19 -10.15 -3.13
N ALA A 121 -18.07 -10.86 -3.24
CA ALA A 121 -16.92 -10.68 -2.35
C ALA A 121 -16.25 -9.30 -2.60
N THR A 122 -16.06 -8.89 -3.85
CA THR A 122 -15.50 -7.59 -4.19
C THR A 122 -16.33 -6.44 -3.60
N ARG A 123 -17.66 -6.52 -3.73
CA ARG A 123 -18.58 -5.51 -3.17
C ARG A 123 -18.57 -5.48 -1.65
N ALA A 124 -18.50 -6.62 -1.01
CA ALA A 124 -18.43 -6.73 0.46
C ALA A 124 -17.10 -6.20 1.00
N LEU A 125 -15.98 -6.49 0.34
CA LEU A 125 -14.63 -6.10 0.77
C LEU A 125 -14.36 -4.61 0.55
N TYR A 126 -14.65 -4.11 -0.64
CA TYR A 126 -14.18 -2.78 -1.07
C TYR A 126 -15.29 -1.73 -1.14
N GLY A 127 -16.57 -2.14 -1.27
CA GLY A 127 -17.62 -1.26 -1.75
C GLY A 127 -17.41 -0.91 -3.23
N GLU A 128 -18.41 -0.36 -3.87
CA GLU A 128 -18.32 0.05 -5.27
C GLU A 128 -17.60 1.41 -5.40
N PRO A 129 -16.49 1.49 -6.14
CA PRO A 129 -15.75 2.73 -6.27
C PRO A 129 -16.57 3.77 -7.04
N ILE A 130 -16.51 5.01 -6.56
CA ILE A 130 -17.22 6.15 -7.14
C ILE A 130 -16.27 6.90 -8.07
N PRO A 131 -16.67 7.25 -9.31
CA PRO A 131 -15.89 8.08 -10.21
C PRO A 131 -15.52 9.44 -9.59
N VAL A 132 -14.30 9.90 -9.84
CA VAL A 132 -13.85 11.25 -9.49
C VAL A 132 -13.95 12.14 -10.73
N PRO A 133 -14.57 13.34 -10.64
CA PRO A 133 -14.60 14.27 -11.77
C PRO A 133 -13.19 14.58 -12.28
N ALA A 134 -13.00 14.52 -13.62
CA ALA A 134 -11.67 14.66 -14.22
C ALA A 134 -11.00 16.00 -13.88
N GLU A 135 -11.78 17.07 -13.76
CA GLU A 135 -11.31 18.41 -13.38
C GLU A 135 -10.80 18.49 -11.93
N ARG A 136 -11.06 17.48 -11.13
CA ARG A 136 -10.56 17.36 -9.76
C ARG A 136 -9.39 16.38 -9.61
N VAL A 137 -8.84 15.89 -10.73
CA VAL A 137 -7.72 14.95 -10.75
C VAL A 137 -6.48 15.64 -11.29
N VAL A 138 -5.38 15.56 -10.56
CA VAL A 138 -4.05 16.01 -10.97
C VAL A 138 -3.17 14.78 -11.16
N GLU A 139 -2.56 14.70 -12.33
CA GLU A 139 -1.54 13.70 -12.63
C GLU A 139 -0.19 14.15 -12.09
N ALA A 140 0.40 13.33 -11.19
CA ALA A 140 1.72 13.59 -10.62
C ALA A 140 2.77 12.69 -11.32
N PRO A 141 3.49 13.20 -12.32
CA PRO A 141 4.60 12.48 -12.92
C PRO A 141 5.80 12.41 -11.98
N ASP A 142 6.83 11.66 -12.37
CA ASP A 142 8.08 11.60 -11.64
C ASP A 142 8.69 13.00 -11.40
N GLY A 143 9.10 13.27 -10.16
CA GLY A 143 9.62 14.58 -9.75
C GLY A 143 8.55 15.66 -9.51
N TYR A 144 7.25 15.32 -9.58
CA TYR A 144 6.20 16.26 -9.18
C TYR A 144 6.37 16.70 -7.73
N SER A 145 5.98 17.93 -7.43
CA SER A 145 6.00 18.46 -6.07
C SER A 145 4.71 19.21 -5.75
N LEU A 146 4.33 19.14 -4.48
CA LEU A 146 3.14 19.73 -3.90
C LEU A 146 3.51 20.40 -2.59
N ASP A 147 3.02 21.61 -2.31
CA ASP A 147 3.23 22.28 -1.02
C ASP A 147 1.91 22.36 -0.21
N LEU A 148 1.94 21.84 0.99
CA LEU A 148 0.86 21.92 1.97
C LEU A 148 1.02 23.10 2.94
N GLY A 149 1.44 24.27 2.44
CA GLY A 149 1.68 25.45 3.26
C GLY A 149 2.97 25.31 4.08
N ALA A 150 4.12 25.50 3.41
CA ALA A 150 5.49 25.34 3.92
C ALA A 150 5.84 23.88 4.32
N ARG A 151 5.12 22.90 3.79
CA ARG A 151 5.42 21.48 3.92
C ARG A 151 5.44 20.85 2.52
N PRO A 152 6.59 20.86 1.85
CA PRO A 152 6.73 20.30 0.52
C PRO A 152 6.64 18.77 0.57
N LEU A 153 5.88 18.22 -0.37
CA LEU A 153 5.83 16.79 -0.68
C LEU A 153 6.40 16.57 -2.07
N ARG A 154 7.28 15.59 -2.23
CA ARG A 154 7.89 15.22 -3.51
C ARG A 154 7.44 13.82 -3.92
N PHE A 155 7.22 13.61 -5.21
CA PHE A 155 6.70 12.37 -5.76
C PHE A 155 7.77 11.71 -6.63
N LEU A 156 8.00 10.43 -6.39
CA LEU A 156 8.92 9.62 -7.18
C LEU A 156 8.21 8.44 -7.79
N ASP A 157 8.35 8.24 -9.11
CA ASP A 157 7.86 7.04 -9.78
C ASP A 157 8.49 5.79 -9.15
N ALA A 158 7.68 4.82 -8.81
CA ALA A 158 8.06 3.67 -7.99
C ALA A 158 7.45 2.36 -8.54
N PRO A 159 7.78 2.00 -9.79
CA PRO A 159 7.26 0.78 -10.40
C PRO A 159 7.82 -0.48 -9.72
N GLY A 160 7.17 -1.62 -9.99
CA GLY A 160 7.60 -2.92 -9.53
C GLY A 160 6.48 -3.70 -8.88
N HIS A 161 5.77 -3.11 -7.91
CA HIS A 161 4.49 -3.61 -7.44
C HIS A 161 3.39 -3.36 -8.48
N ALA A 162 3.30 -2.12 -8.97
CA ALA A 162 2.41 -1.71 -10.06
C ALA A 162 3.08 -0.66 -10.95
N ARG A 163 2.70 -0.61 -12.24
CA ARG A 163 3.23 0.39 -13.20
C ARG A 163 2.69 1.80 -12.98
N HIS A 164 1.64 1.94 -12.18
CA HIS A 164 0.97 3.19 -11.83
C HIS A 164 1.20 3.56 -10.37
N HIS A 165 2.40 3.26 -9.86
CA HIS A 165 2.77 3.48 -8.47
C HIS A 165 3.81 4.59 -8.36
N PHE A 166 3.63 5.48 -7.37
CA PHE A 166 4.64 6.42 -6.90
C PHE A 166 4.77 6.35 -5.38
N VAL A 167 5.87 6.82 -4.85
CA VAL A 167 6.05 7.10 -3.43
C VAL A 167 6.03 8.60 -3.19
N VAL A 168 5.66 9.01 -1.95
CA VAL A 168 5.61 10.42 -1.57
C VAL A 168 6.60 10.68 -0.45
N LEU A 169 7.52 11.60 -0.70
CA LEU A 169 8.51 12.05 0.27
C LEU A 169 7.97 13.26 1.03
N ASP A 170 8.09 13.22 2.35
CA ASP A 170 7.79 14.33 3.24
C ASP A 170 9.10 14.82 3.87
N ASP A 171 9.62 15.93 3.36
CA ASP A 171 10.90 16.46 3.81
C ASP A 171 10.84 16.94 5.28
N ALA A 172 9.67 17.35 5.77
CA ALA A 172 9.49 17.82 7.14
C ALA A 172 9.74 16.72 8.19
N THR A 173 9.41 15.48 7.87
CA THR A 173 9.65 14.34 8.76
C THR A 173 10.80 13.46 8.26
N ARG A 174 11.40 13.77 7.12
CA ARG A 174 12.36 12.91 6.41
C ARG A 174 11.78 11.50 6.22
N GLY A 175 10.50 11.44 5.89
CA GLY A 175 9.73 10.22 5.76
C GLY A 175 9.28 9.96 4.33
N VAL A 176 8.95 8.71 4.03
CA VAL A 176 8.39 8.29 2.75
C VAL A 176 7.11 7.49 2.96
N PHE A 177 6.02 7.91 2.31
CA PHE A 177 4.83 7.11 2.15
C PHE A 177 5.06 6.16 0.99
N SER A 178 5.26 4.89 1.30
CA SER A 178 5.81 3.93 0.33
C SER A 178 4.75 3.18 -0.47
N GLY A 179 3.46 3.34 -0.16
CA GLY A 179 2.47 2.40 -0.68
C GLY A 179 2.92 0.97 -0.43
N ASP A 180 2.93 0.14 -1.48
CA ASP A 180 3.35 -1.26 -1.43
C ASP A 180 4.80 -1.49 -1.88
N SER A 181 5.50 -0.44 -2.32
CA SER A 181 6.87 -0.58 -2.83
C SER A 181 7.91 -0.93 -1.76
N PHE A 182 7.63 -0.64 -0.47
CA PHE A 182 8.51 -1.04 0.64
C PHE A 182 7.94 -2.24 1.43
N GLY A 183 7.15 -3.07 0.76
CA GLY A 183 6.54 -4.28 1.33
C GLY A 183 5.52 -3.99 2.43
N LEU A 184 5.28 -5.00 3.24
CA LEU A 184 4.36 -4.96 4.38
C LEU A 184 5.04 -5.47 5.64
N SER A 185 4.59 -4.98 6.82
CA SER A 185 5.14 -5.34 8.12
C SER A 185 4.03 -5.29 9.17
N TYR A 186 3.37 -6.41 9.41
CA TYR A 186 2.26 -6.49 10.35
C TYR A 186 2.74 -6.50 11.80
N ARG A 187 1.99 -5.78 12.66
CA ARG A 187 2.35 -5.63 14.08
C ARG A 187 2.29 -6.94 14.86
N GLU A 188 1.56 -7.95 14.37
CA GLU A 188 1.57 -9.32 14.92
C GLU A 188 2.95 -9.99 14.84
N THR A 189 3.82 -9.50 13.97
CA THR A 189 5.20 -9.99 13.85
C THR A 189 6.21 -9.21 14.69
N ASP A 190 5.77 -8.23 15.45
CA ASP A 190 6.62 -7.46 16.37
C ASP A 190 7.08 -8.31 17.58
N GLY A 191 8.07 -7.82 18.28
CA GLY A 191 8.58 -8.46 19.50
C GLY A 191 9.76 -9.41 19.27
N GLY A 192 10.21 -9.58 18.03
CA GLY A 192 11.47 -10.27 17.74
C GLY A 192 12.69 -9.37 17.98
N PRO A 193 13.88 -9.97 18.20
CA PRO A 193 15.12 -9.22 18.52
C PRO A 193 15.65 -8.41 17.32
N ASN A 194 15.20 -8.70 16.11
CA ASN A 194 15.73 -8.12 14.89
C ASN A 194 14.84 -6.98 14.32
N GLY A 195 13.89 -6.46 15.12
CA GLY A 195 12.99 -5.38 14.73
C GLY A 195 11.82 -5.85 13.84
N PRO A 196 11.25 -4.97 13.00
CA PRO A 196 10.10 -5.30 12.17
C PRO A 196 10.42 -6.38 11.13
N PHE A 197 9.52 -7.34 10.96
CA PHE A 197 9.60 -8.34 9.89
C PHE A 197 8.90 -7.82 8.64
N PHE A 198 9.54 -7.98 7.50
CA PHE A 198 9.00 -7.55 6.21
C PHE A 198 8.65 -8.71 5.31
N PHE A 199 7.53 -8.58 4.61
CA PHE A 199 7.09 -9.48 3.55
C PHE A 199 6.81 -8.70 2.27
N ILE A 200 6.96 -9.33 1.10
CA ILE A 200 6.81 -8.68 -0.21
C ILE A 200 5.36 -8.79 -0.68
N SER A 201 4.85 -7.73 -1.31
CA SER A 201 3.60 -7.73 -2.06
C SER A 201 3.87 -7.87 -3.56
N THR A 202 3.40 -8.97 -4.14
CA THR A 202 3.51 -9.28 -5.59
C THR A 202 2.15 -9.48 -6.23
N THR A 203 1.16 -8.75 -5.75
CA THR A 203 -0.25 -8.87 -6.17
C THR A 203 -0.43 -8.75 -7.69
N PRO A 204 -1.45 -9.43 -8.28
CA PRO A 204 -1.66 -9.37 -9.72
C PRO A 204 -2.01 -7.94 -10.18
N VAL A 205 -1.62 -7.52 -11.37
CA VAL A 205 -1.13 -8.27 -12.55
C VAL A 205 0.17 -7.69 -13.11
N GLN A 206 0.85 -6.81 -12.36
CA GLN A 206 1.90 -5.92 -12.88
C GLN A 206 3.24 -6.06 -12.16
N PHE A 207 3.41 -7.13 -11.38
CA PHE A 207 4.66 -7.36 -10.67
C PHE A 207 5.86 -7.42 -11.62
N ASP A 208 6.89 -6.64 -11.29
CA ASP A 208 8.17 -6.58 -12.00
C ASP A 208 9.29 -6.56 -10.96
N PRO A 209 9.99 -7.70 -10.73
CA PRO A 209 11.01 -7.80 -9.71
C PRO A 209 12.20 -6.86 -9.95
N ALA A 210 12.63 -6.67 -11.21
CA ALA A 210 13.75 -5.79 -11.52
C ALA A 210 13.40 -4.32 -11.22
N ALA A 211 12.20 -3.90 -11.59
CA ALA A 211 11.72 -2.56 -11.28
C ALA A 211 11.54 -2.35 -9.77
N LEU A 212 11.09 -3.38 -9.02
CA LEU A 212 10.93 -3.26 -7.58
C LEU A 212 12.27 -3.15 -6.84
N HIS A 213 13.30 -3.88 -7.28
CA HIS A 213 14.67 -3.70 -6.79
C HIS A 213 15.15 -2.26 -7.01
N ALA A 214 15.00 -1.73 -8.23
CA ALA A 214 15.41 -0.36 -8.56
C ALA A 214 14.63 0.69 -7.75
N THR A 215 13.34 0.45 -7.49
CA THR A 215 12.51 1.31 -6.65
C THR A 215 13.00 1.35 -5.20
N LEU A 216 13.36 0.21 -4.61
CA LEU A 216 13.93 0.16 -3.26
C LEU A 216 15.23 0.95 -3.17
N ASP A 217 16.13 0.77 -4.14
CA ASP A 217 17.40 1.52 -4.21
C ASP A 217 17.14 3.03 -4.35
N ARG A 218 16.16 3.41 -5.16
CA ARG A 218 15.77 4.80 -5.35
C ARG A 218 15.22 5.43 -4.07
N ILE A 219 14.37 4.72 -3.33
CA ILE A 219 13.85 5.16 -2.03
C ILE A 219 15.02 5.38 -1.05
N LEU A 220 15.96 4.44 -0.97
CA LEU A 220 17.12 4.57 -0.09
C LEU A 220 18.06 5.71 -0.48
N ALA A 221 18.17 6.03 -1.77
CA ALA A 221 18.98 7.16 -2.25
C ALA A 221 18.50 8.52 -1.70
N GLU A 222 17.21 8.65 -1.39
CA GLU A 222 16.62 9.82 -0.73
C GLU A 222 16.99 9.92 0.77
N ARG A 223 17.60 8.87 1.33
CA ARG A 223 18.03 8.79 2.74
C ARG A 223 16.90 9.09 3.74
N PRO A 224 15.74 8.43 3.62
CA PRO A 224 14.67 8.62 4.57
C PRO A 224 15.09 8.12 5.96
N GLU A 225 14.53 8.71 6.99
CA GLU A 225 14.66 8.24 8.38
C GLU A 225 13.50 7.33 8.79
N ARG A 226 12.39 7.39 8.05
CA ARG A 226 11.18 6.63 8.32
C ARG A 226 10.39 6.29 7.07
N VAL A 227 9.66 5.19 7.16
CA VAL A 227 8.72 4.75 6.12
C VAL A 227 7.34 4.63 6.73
N TYR A 228 6.36 5.24 6.06
CA TYR A 228 4.95 5.11 6.38
C TYR A 228 4.35 4.04 5.46
N LEU A 229 4.24 2.82 5.99
CA LEU A 229 3.66 1.68 5.27
C LEU A 229 2.14 1.75 5.30
N VAL A 230 1.50 1.38 4.20
CA VAL A 230 0.07 1.08 4.21
C VAL A 230 -0.18 -0.22 4.99
N HIS A 231 0.64 -1.23 4.80
CA HIS A 231 0.54 -2.54 5.43
C HIS A 231 1.71 -2.85 6.41
N PHE A 232 1.88 -2.38 7.61
CA PHE A 232 1.10 -1.47 8.41
C PHE A 232 2.00 -0.54 9.23
N GLY A 233 1.79 0.77 9.01
CA GLY A 233 2.21 1.80 9.98
C GLY A 233 3.64 2.31 9.82
N LEU A 234 4.08 3.06 10.83
CA LEU A 234 5.42 3.65 10.86
C LEU A 234 6.50 2.60 11.08
N VAL A 235 7.53 2.68 10.27
CA VAL A 235 8.80 1.97 10.43
C VAL A 235 9.94 2.97 10.48
N GLU A 236 10.83 2.80 11.45
CA GLU A 236 12.05 3.58 11.68
C GLU A 236 13.25 2.65 11.87
N GLY A 237 14.43 3.22 12.07
CA GLY A 237 15.63 2.47 12.38
C GLY A 237 16.51 2.20 11.17
N ASN A 238 17.06 1.01 11.03
CA ASN A 238 18.00 0.70 9.95
C ASN A 238 17.27 0.36 8.64
N LEU A 239 16.77 1.38 7.94
CA LEU A 239 16.04 1.21 6.68
C LEU A 239 16.87 0.51 5.59
N ALA A 240 18.20 0.65 5.60
CA ALA A 240 19.06 -0.08 4.67
C ALA A 240 19.03 -1.59 4.93
N ALA A 241 19.01 -2.01 6.21
CA ALA A 241 18.87 -3.43 6.55
C ALA A 241 17.47 -3.96 6.18
N HIS A 242 16.42 -3.15 6.37
CA HIS A 242 15.06 -3.50 5.97
C HIS A 242 14.93 -3.65 4.45
N ALA A 243 15.51 -2.72 3.67
CA ALA A 243 15.55 -2.83 2.22
C ALA A 243 16.35 -4.06 1.76
N ALA A 244 17.47 -4.37 2.41
CA ALA A 244 18.23 -5.59 2.11
C ALA A 244 17.40 -6.87 2.37
N ALA A 245 16.54 -6.87 3.41
CA ALA A 245 15.60 -7.98 3.64
C ALA A 245 14.53 -8.05 2.54
N LEU A 246 14.02 -6.91 2.08
CA LEU A 246 13.07 -6.83 0.97
C LEU A 246 13.68 -7.31 -0.35
N HIS A 247 14.92 -6.92 -0.67
CA HIS A 247 15.65 -7.44 -1.84
C HIS A 247 15.74 -8.97 -1.82
N ARG A 248 16.12 -9.56 -0.68
CA ARG A 248 16.13 -11.02 -0.52
C ARG A 248 14.73 -11.62 -0.67
N GLY A 249 13.71 -10.95 -0.12
CA GLY A 249 12.32 -11.35 -0.24
C GLY A 249 11.84 -11.41 -1.70
N ILE A 250 12.20 -10.41 -2.53
CA ILE A 250 11.89 -10.40 -3.97
C ILE A 250 12.51 -11.62 -4.65
N ASP A 251 13.81 -11.87 -4.42
CA ASP A 251 14.53 -13.00 -5.01
C ASP A 251 13.93 -14.33 -4.56
N ASP A 252 13.53 -14.45 -3.29
CA ASP A 252 12.91 -15.66 -2.74
C ASP A 252 11.55 -15.93 -3.37
N HIS A 253 10.74 -14.91 -3.59
CA HIS A 253 9.44 -15.01 -4.27
C HIS A 253 9.61 -15.46 -5.74
N VAL A 254 10.54 -14.83 -6.45
CA VAL A 254 10.90 -15.21 -7.82
C VAL A 254 11.40 -16.67 -7.89
N ARG A 255 12.24 -17.07 -6.92
CA ARG A 255 12.76 -18.44 -6.85
C ARG A 255 11.65 -19.45 -6.58
N ALA A 256 10.74 -19.17 -5.64
CA ALA A 256 9.59 -20.02 -5.36
C ALA A 256 8.69 -20.18 -6.59
N ALA A 257 8.45 -19.09 -7.32
CA ALA A 257 7.65 -19.13 -8.54
C ALA A 257 8.30 -19.98 -9.64
N ARG A 258 9.60 -19.80 -9.88
CA ARG A 258 10.36 -20.54 -10.91
C ARG A 258 10.54 -22.03 -10.57
N ALA A 259 10.53 -22.40 -9.30
CA ALA A 259 10.61 -23.79 -8.86
C ALA A 259 9.28 -24.56 -9.00
N ALA A 260 8.16 -23.86 -9.17
CA ALA A 260 6.85 -24.47 -9.31
C ALA A 260 6.72 -25.16 -10.69
N PRO A 261 6.04 -26.34 -10.76
CA PRO A 261 5.82 -27.02 -12.02
C PRO A 261 4.93 -26.22 -12.95
N SER A 262 5.06 -26.40 -14.26
CA SER A 262 4.14 -25.83 -15.22
C SER A 262 2.80 -26.59 -15.23
N GLY A 263 1.70 -25.91 -15.56
CA GLY A 263 0.38 -26.53 -15.74
C GLY A 263 -0.45 -26.63 -14.47
N PRO A 264 -1.37 -27.61 -14.40
CA PRO A 264 -2.26 -27.78 -13.25
C PRO A 264 -1.49 -27.94 -11.94
N GLY A 265 -1.91 -27.21 -10.90
CA GLY A 265 -1.24 -27.22 -9.58
C GLY A 265 -0.10 -26.21 -9.41
N ARG A 266 0.28 -25.45 -10.45
CA ARG A 266 1.33 -24.40 -10.36
C ARG A 266 1.01 -23.39 -9.25
N HIS A 267 -0.23 -22.90 -9.19
CA HIS A 267 -0.66 -21.93 -8.17
C HIS A 267 -0.43 -22.46 -6.76
N GLU A 268 -0.90 -23.68 -6.48
CA GLU A 268 -0.74 -24.30 -5.15
C GLU A 268 0.74 -24.57 -4.81
N ALA A 269 1.54 -24.91 -5.79
CA ALA A 269 2.99 -25.11 -5.60
C ALA A 269 3.70 -23.79 -5.26
N ILE A 270 3.37 -22.69 -5.95
CA ILE A 270 3.88 -21.36 -5.63
C ILE A 270 3.45 -20.98 -4.20
N LYS A 271 2.16 -21.08 -3.88
CA LYS A 271 1.62 -20.77 -2.55
C LYS A 271 2.30 -21.58 -1.44
N ALA A 272 2.52 -22.86 -1.66
CA ALA A 272 3.26 -23.73 -0.73
C ALA A 272 4.72 -23.27 -0.54
N GLY A 273 5.41 -22.89 -1.61
CA GLY A 273 6.75 -22.33 -1.54
C GLY A 273 6.81 -21.03 -0.75
N LEU A 274 5.84 -20.13 -0.96
CA LEU A 274 5.71 -18.87 -0.21
C LEU A 274 5.42 -19.12 1.28
N LYS A 275 4.54 -20.08 1.61
CA LYS A 275 4.28 -20.47 3.02
C LYS A 275 5.54 -20.96 3.71
N ALA A 276 6.31 -21.85 3.05
CA ALA A 276 7.56 -22.35 3.59
C ALA A 276 8.58 -21.21 3.82
N ARG A 277 8.68 -20.27 2.86
CA ARG A 277 9.60 -19.14 2.97
C ARG A 277 9.17 -18.15 4.04
N LEU A 278 7.86 -17.86 4.17
CA LEU A 278 7.33 -17.03 5.25
C LEU A 278 7.71 -17.60 6.63
N LEU A 279 7.41 -18.89 6.88
CA LEU A 279 7.68 -19.52 8.17
C LEU A 279 9.18 -19.57 8.48
N ALA A 280 10.01 -19.90 7.48
CA ALA A 280 11.46 -19.85 7.63
C ALA A 280 11.96 -18.43 7.93
N GLY A 281 11.46 -17.43 7.20
CA GLY A 281 11.82 -16.02 7.41
C GLY A 281 11.43 -15.49 8.80
N LEU A 282 10.25 -15.84 9.30
CA LEU A 282 9.84 -15.47 10.66
C LEU A 282 10.75 -16.11 11.72
N ALA A 283 11.11 -17.39 11.54
CA ALA A 283 12.01 -18.09 12.45
C ALA A 283 13.43 -17.51 12.42
N GLU A 284 13.99 -17.27 11.22
CA GLU A 284 15.31 -16.63 11.03
C GLU A 284 15.35 -15.22 11.62
N HIS A 285 14.23 -14.49 11.56
CA HIS A 285 14.09 -13.15 12.12
C HIS A 285 13.84 -13.15 13.64
N GLY A 286 13.55 -14.31 14.22
CA GLY A 286 13.28 -14.47 15.64
C GLY A 286 11.90 -13.97 16.07
N VAL A 287 10.92 -13.97 15.17
CA VAL A 287 9.55 -13.53 15.47
C VAL A 287 8.84 -14.58 16.33
N PRO A 288 8.30 -14.21 17.52
CA PRO A 288 7.67 -15.16 18.44
C PRO A 288 6.20 -15.44 18.08
N LEU A 289 5.89 -15.60 16.78
CA LEU A 289 4.54 -15.86 16.28
C LEU A 289 4.38 -17.35 15.96
N PRO A 290 3.37 -18.06 16.54
CA PRO A 290 3.12 -19.45 16.20
C PRO A 290 2.80 -19.62 14.69
N ALA A 291 3.32 -20.70 14.08
CA ALA A 291 3.18 -20.94 12.63
C ALA A 291 1.72 -20.91 12.15
N ALA A 292 0.78 -21.51 12.89
CA ALA A 292 -0.64 -21.47 12.54
C ALA A 292 -1.17 -20.02 12.49
N ARG A 293 -0.81 -19.21 13.49
CA ARG A 293 -1.22 -17.80 13.54
C ARG A 293 -0.56 -16.98 12.43
N ALA A 294 0.71 -17.24 12.10
CA ALA A 294 1.38 -16.60 10.99
C ALA A 294 0.67 -16.87 9.66
N LEU A 295 0.28 -18.11 9.42
CA LEU A 295 -0.47 -18.47 8.20
C LEU A 295 -1.85 -17.81 8.13
N GLU A 296 -2.56 -17.63 9.25
CA GLU A 296 -3.80 -16.85 9.29
C GLU A 296 -3.57 -15.37 8.97
N VAL A 297 -2.56 -14.77 9.59
CA VAL A 297 -2.24 -13.34 9.42
C VAL A 297 -1.90 -13.01 7.96
N PHE A 298 -1.15 -13.88 7.29
CA PHE A 298 -0.66 -13.69 5.93
C PHE A 298 -1.45 -14.46 4.86
N GLU A 299 -2.62 -15.04 5.19
CA GLU A 299 -3.37 -15.88 4.25
C GLU A 299 -3.70 -15.15 2.95
N ASN A 300 -4.21 -13.92 3.06
CA ASN A 300 -4.56 -13.10 1.90
C ASN A 300 -3.32 -12.74 1.06
N ASP A 301 -2.21 -12.38 1.71
CA ASP A 301 -0.96 -12.02 1.03
C ASP A 301 -0.35 -13.23 0.30
N LEU A 302 -0.38 -14.40 0.92
CA LEU A 302 0.10 -15.64 0.31
C LEU A 302 -0.71 -16.00 -0.93
N GLU A 303 -2.03 -15.82 -0.87
CA GLU A 303 -2.93 -16.07 -2.00
C GLU A 303 -2.67 -15.11 -3.16
N LEU A 304 -2.69 -13.81 -2.87
CA LEU A 304 -2.49 -12.77 -3.89
C LEU A 304 -1.09 -12.81 -4.49
N ASN A 305 -0.06 -13.05 -3.67
CA ASN A 305 1.30 -13.19 -4.14
C ASN A 305 1.46 -14.41 -5.07
N ALA A 306 0.83 -15.55 -4.75
CA ALA A 306 0.86 -16.71 -5.62
C ALA A 306 0.20 -16.44 -6.98
N GLN A 307 -0.94 -15.72 -6.98
CA GLN A 307 -1.60 -15.29 -8.21
C GLN A 307 -0.70 -14.34 -9.03
N GLY A 308 -0.13 -13.32 -8.40
CA GLY A 308 0.71 -12.32 -9.07
C GLY A 308 1.97 -12.94 -9.67
N LEU A 309 2.62 -13.84 -8.95
CA LEU A 309 3.78 -14.59 -9.45
C LEU A 309 3.42 -15.52 -10.61
N GLY A 310 2.23 -16.13 -10.58
CA GLY A 310 1.71 -16.91 -11.68
C GLY A 310 1.55 -16.08 -12.95
N VAL A 311 0.94 -14.90 -12.85
CA VAL A 311 0.77 -13.95 -13.96
C VAL A 311 2.13 -13.45 -14.47
N TRP A 312 3.06 -13.15 -13.57
CA TRP A 312 4.42 -12.75 -13.93
C TRP A 312 5.15 -13.82 -14.74
N LEU A 313 5.08 -15.10 -14.34
CA LEU A 313 5.68 -16.22 -15.08
C LEU A 313 5.09 -16.34 -16.49
N ASP A 314 3.78 -16.19 -16.63
CA ASP A 314 3.10 -16.25 -17.94
C ASP A 314 3.51 -15.10 -18.87
N ALA A 315 3.79 -13.93 -18.30
CA ALA A 315 4.29 -12.79 -19.05
C ALA A 315 5.78 -12.94 -19.44
N ALA A 316 6.60 -13.53 -18.57
CA ALA A 316 8.03 -13.74 -18.81
C ALA A 316 8.31 -14.87 -19.83
N GLY A 317 7.38 -15.80 -20.00
CA GLY A 317 7.48 -16.91 -20.99
C GLY A 317 7.01 -16.52 -22.40
N ARG A 318 6.58 -15.27 -22.61
CA ARG A 318 6.20 -14.71 -23.92
C ARG A 318 7.32 -13.87 -24.49
#